data_5d073415ae1fb00d9e7cd7f3dd217882
#
_entry.id   5d073415ae1fb00d9e7cd7f3dd217882
#
_cell.length_a   1.000
_cell.length_b   1.000
_cell.length_c   1.000
_cell.angle_alpha   90.00
_cell.angle_beta   90.00
_cell.angle_gamma   90.00
#
_symmetry.space_group_name_H-M   'P 1'
#
loop_
_entity.id
_entity.type
_entity.pdbx_description
1 polymer ?
#
loop_
_entity_poly.entity_id
_entity_poly.type
_entity_poly.pdbx_seq_one_letter_code
_entity_poly.pdbx_strand_id
1 'polypeptide(L)'
;IVEIVGIDPHSLEVITNEVFRWDVTNDDFIFSGKSYVLEKIMVKINYGQEEMRRELRTRKRVLEWMVLNDIRKSDQVSQIITEYYVRPTEIMARVDGNR
;
A
#
# COMPACT_ATOMS: atom_id res chain seq x y z
N ILE A 1 11.32 -3.04 5.82
CA ILE A 1 10.83 -3.02 4.44
C ILE A 1 11.63 -2.03 3.64
N VAL A 2 12.23 -2.50 2.57
CA VAL A 2 13.16 -1.74 1.74
C VAL A 2 12.67 -1.72 0.31
N GLU A 3 12.85 -0.58 -0.38
CA GLU A 3 12.60 -0.48 -1.82
C GLU A 3 13.92 -0.35 -2.57
N ILE A 4 13.94 -0.81 -3.82
CA ILE A 4 15.08 -0.63 -4.71
C ILE A 4 14.87 0.65 -5.50
N VAL A 5 15.79 1.60 -5.34
CA VAL A 5 15.71 2.92 -5.99
C VAL A 5 16.43 2.90 -7.35
N GLY A 6 17.53 2.17 -7.45
CA GLY A 6 18.33 2.11 -8.66
C GLY A 6 19.58 1.26 -8.50
N ILE A 7 20.47 1.37 -9.47
CA ILE A 7 21.78 0.70 -9.47
C ILE A 7 22.86 1.74 -9.69
N ASP A 8 23.90 1.73 -8.86
CA ASP A 8 25.07 2.59 -9.04
C ASP A 8 25.81 2.17 -10.34
N PRO A 9 25.99 3.08 -11.31
CA PRO A 9 26.59 2.72 -12.58
C PRO A 9 28.08 2.37 -12.50
N HIS A 10 28.76 2.77 -11.42
CA HIS A 10 30.20 2.51 -11.24
C HIS A 10 30.46 1.23 -10.47
N SER A 11 29.80 1.04 -9.34
CA SER A 11 29.99 -0.15 -8.49
C SER A 11 29.07 -1.31 -8.85
N LEU A 12 28.00 -1.06 -9.60
CA LEU A 12 26.91 -2.00 -9.90
C LEU A 12 26.16 -2.47 -8.66
N GLU A 13 26.31 -1.76 -7.56
CA GLU A 13 25.57 -2.04 -6.33
C GLU A 13 24.14 -1.50 -6.40
N VAL A 14 23.23 -2.23 -5.79
CA VAL A 14 21.82 -1.83 -5.71
C VAL A 14 21.68 -0.69 -4.69
N ILE A 15 21.02 0.40 -5.11
CA ILE A 15 20.71 1.52 -4.23
C ILE A 15 19.32 1.28 -3.64
N THR A 16 19.24 1.25 -2.32
CA THR A 16 18.01 0.97 -1.59
C THR A 16 17.60 2.13 -0.71
N ASN A 17 16.31 2.20 -0.40
CA ASN A 17 15.76 3.11 0.59
C ASN A 17 14.91 2.32 1.57
N GLU A 18 15.13 2.53 2.86
CA GLU A 18 14.30 1.92 3.91
C GLU A 18 12.98 2.69 4.00
N VAL A 19 11.87 2.03 3.66
CA VAL A 19 10.53 2.64 3.69
C VAL A 19 9.92 2.51 5.08
N PHE A 20 9.98 1.31 5.65
CA PHE A 20 9.48 1.02 6.99
C PHE A 20 10.55 0.33 7.81
N ARG A 21 10.62 0.69 9.09
CA ARG A 21 11.47 0.06 10.08
C ARG A 21 10.60 -0.56 11.16
N TRP A 22 10.97 -1.77 11.59
CA TRP A 22 10.36 -2.39 12.75
C TRP A 22 10.81 -1.70 14.04
N ASP A 23 9.85 -1.26 14.83
CA ASP A 23 10.11 -0.71 16.18
C ASP A 23 9.83 -1.79 17.21
N VAL A 24 10.90 -2.31 17.82
CA VAL A 24 10.82 -3.39 18.81
C VAL A 24 10.07 -2.94 20.06
N THR A 25 10.23 -1.67 20.45
CA THR A 25 9.63 -1.14 21.68
C THR A 25 8.12 -1.08 21.60
N ASN A 26 7.58 -0.61 20.45
CA ASN A 26 6.15 -0.44 20.26
C ASN A 26 5.52 -1.58 19.47
N ASP A 27 6.31 -2.56 19.05
CA ASP A 27 5.86 -3.72 18.26
C ASP A 27 5.07 -3.30 17.01
N ASP A 28 5.61 -2.34 16.28
CA ASP A 28 4.96 -1.74 15.12
C ASP A 28 5.98 -1.29 14.09
N PHE A 29 5.50 -0.97 12.89
CA PHE A 29 6.35 -0.41 11.83
C PHE A 29 6.31 1.11 11.86
N ILE A 30 7.50 1.71 11.70
CA ILE A 30 7.65 3.17 11.58
C ILE A 30 7.94 3.51 10.13
N PHE A 31 7.16 4.43 9.56
CA PHE A 31 7.40 4.94 8.21
C PHE A 31 8.57 5.94 8.23
N SER A 32 9.51 5.77 7.28
CA SER A 32 10.68 6.65 7.16
C SER A 32 10.36 8.08 6.69
N GLY A 33 9.16 8.30 6.15
CA GLY A 33 8.73 9.59 5.62
C GLY A 33 8.85 9.74 4.12
N LYS A 34 9.48 8.79 3.41
CA LYS A 34 9.66 8.88 1.96
C LYS A 34 9.69 7.51 1.28
N SER A 35 8.96 7.41 0.17
CA SER A 35 9.06 6.30 -0.77
C SER A 35 9.30 6.84 -2.17
N TYR A 36 10.44 6.53 -2.76
CA TYR A 36 10.79 6.94 -4.12
C TYR A 36 9.94 6.19 -5.17
N VAL A 37 9.58 4.95 -4.88
CA VAL A 37 8.73 4.15 -5.77
C VAL A 37 7.33 4.74 -5.84
N LEU A 38 6.75 5.11 -4.70
CA LEU A 38 5.44 5.77 -4.68
C LEU A 38 5.46 7.10 -5.43
N GLU A 39 6.53 7.90 -5.29
CA GLU A 39 6.68 9.16 -6.03
C GLU A 39 6.65 8.92 -7.54
N LYS A 40 7.35 7.89 -8.03
CA LYS A 40 7.33 7.53 -9.45
C LYS A 40 5.95 7.11 -9.93
N ILE A 41 5.24 6.34 -9.13
CA ILE A 41 3.86 5.93 -9.42
C ILE A 41 2.95 7.15 -9.49
N MET A 42 3.06 8.08 -8.54
CA MET A 42 2.28 9.32 -8.52
C MET A 42 2.44 10.11 -9.81
N VAL A 43 3.67 10.23 -10.32
CA VAL A 43 3.94 10.92 -11.59
C VAL A 43 3.24 10.21 -12.75
N LYS A 44 3.33 8.88 -12.82
CA LYS A 44 2.73 8.08 -13.90
C LYS A 44 1.21 8.20 -13.96
N ILE A 45 0.55 8.22 -12.81
CA ILE A 45 -0.92 8.29 -12.74
C ILE A 45 -1.43 9.70 -12.51
N ASN A 46 -0.53 10.69 -12.52
CA ASN A 46 -0.85 12.10 -12.32
C ASN A 46 -1.59 12.37 -11.01
N TYR A 47 -1.16 11.73 -9.93
CA TYR A 47 -1.69 11.96 -8.59
C TYR A 47 -0.81 12.96 -7.83
N GLY A 48 -1.46 13.89 -7.12
CA GLY A 48 -0.81 14.72 -6.12
C GLY A 48 -0.65 13.96 -4.79
N GLN A 49 0.03 14.58 -3.84
CA GLN A 49 0.28 14.00 -2.52
C GLN A 49 -1.02 13.66 -1.78
N GLU A 50 -2.00 14.56 -1.82
CA GLU A 50 -3.27 14.36 -1.12
C GLU A 50 -4.09 13.23 -1.74
N GLU A 51 -4.11 13.15 -3.06
CA GLU A 51 -4.79 12.07 -3.78
C GLU A 51 -4.17 10.70 -3.45
N MET A 52 -2.83 10.62 -3.39
CA MET A 52 -2.13 9.40 -3.05
C MET A 52 -2.40 8.99 -1.60
N ARG A 53 -2.40 9.93 -0.66
CA ARG A 53 -2.73 9.65 0.74
C ARG A 53 -4.15 9.11 0.88
N ARG A 54 -5.10 9.71 0.16
CA ARG A 54 -6.51 9.25 0.16
C ARG A 54 -6.61 7.84 -0.38
N GLU A 55 -5.94 7.54 -1.49
CA GLU A 55 -5.94 6.20 -2.08
C GLU A 55 -5.34 5.17 -1.11
N LEU A 56 -4.23 5.47 -0.48
CA LEU A 56 -3.61 4.57 0.49
C LEU A 56 -4.49 4.35 1.72
N ARG A 57 -5.16 5.40 2.22
CA ARG A 57 -6.11 5.24 3.32
C ARG A 57 -7.29 4.35 2.94
N THR A 58 -7.81 4.51 1.73
CA THR A 58 -8.90 3.69 1.22
C THR A 58 -8.49 2.22 1.13
N ARG A 59 -7.32 1.94 0.59
CA ARG A 59 -6.78 0.58 0.52
C ARG A 59 -6.58 -0.03 1.91
N LYS A 60 -6.09 0.75 2.84
CA LYS A 60 -5.94 0.31 4.23
C LYS A 60 -7.29 -0.08 4.85
N ARG A 61 -8.33 0.70 4.61
CA ARG A 61 -9.68 0.39 5.10
C ARG A 61 -10.21 -0.93 4.54
N VAL A 62 -9.95 -1.20 3.26
CA VAL A 62 -10.33 -2.47 2.63
C VAL A 62 -9.60 -3.64 3.29
N LEU A 63 -8.30 -3.50 3.54
CA LEU A 63 -7.50 -4.53 4.21
C LEU A 63 -7.99 -4.79 5.64
N GLU A 64 -8.27 -3.74 6.39
CA GLU A 64 -8.81 -3.86 7.76
C GLU A 64 -10.17 -4.55 7.76
N TRP A 65 -11.03 -4.21 6.82
CA TRP A 65 -12.32 -4.85 6.65
C TRP A 65 -12.20 -6.34 6.35
N MET A 66 -11.24 -6.71 5.48
CA MET A 66 -10.98 -8.12 5.20
C MET A 66 -10.54 -8.87 6.47
N VAL A 67 -9.68 -8.27 7.27
CA VAL A 67 -9.25 -8.88 8.54
C VAL A 67 -10.42 -9.07 9.48
N LEU A 68 -11.29 -8.07 9.63
CA LEU A 68 -12.46 -8.14 10.50
C LEU A 68 -13.48 -9.17 10.05
N ASN A 69 -13.56 -9.46 8.76
CA ASN A 69 -14.49 -10.45 8.20
C ASN A 69 -13.84 -11.80 7.91
N ASP A 70 -12.63 -12.01 8.42
CA ASP A 70 -11.88 -13.26 8.28
C ASP A 70 -11.69 -13.67 6.81
N ILE A 71 -11.52 -12.72 5.92
CA ILE A 71 -11.20 -12.95 4.51
C ILE A 71 -9.70 -13.13 4.40
N ARG A 72 -9.24 -14.38 4.44
CA ARG A 72 -7.80 -14.70 4.54
C ARG A 72 -7.29 -15.63 3.45
N LYS A 73 -8.19 -16.37 2.80
CA LYS A 73 -7.79 -17.31 1.74
C LYS A 73 -7.38 -16.56 0.49
N SER A 74 -6.35 -17.04 -0.17
CA SER A 74 -5.76 -16.40 -1.34
C SER A 74 -6.77 -16.11 -2.44
N ASP A 75 -7.67 -17.04 -2.73
CA ASP A 75 -8.73 -16.86 -3.74
C ASP A 75 -9.73 -15.77 -3.34
N GLN A 76 -10.13 -15.72 -2.08
CA GLN A 76 -11.06 -14.71 -1.57
C GLN A 76 -10.42 -13.32 -1.59
N VAL A 77 -9.16 -13.21 -1.15
CA VAL A 77 -8.41 -11.95 -1.16
C VAL A 77 -8.24 -11.44 -2.60
N SER A 78 -7.86 -12.32 -3.53
CA SER A 78 -7.70 -11.97 -4.94
C SER A 78 -9.00 -11.47 -5.55
N GLN A 79 -10.12 -12.08 -5.21
CA GLN A 79 -11.44 -11.65 -5.69
C GLN A 79 -11.76 -10.23 -5.22
N ILE A 80 -11.55 -9.94 -3.94
CA ILE A 80 -11.79 -8.60 -3.37
C ILE A 80 -10.90 -7.56 -4.04
N ILE A 81 -9.62 -7.86 -4.22
CA ILE A 81 -8.68 -6.94 -4.87
C ILE A 81 -9.12 -6.67 -6.32
N THR A 82 -9.49 -7.70 -7.07
CA THR A 82 -9.97 -7.55 -8.44
C THR A 82 -11.23 -6.68 -8.49
N GLU A 83 -12.20 -6.94 -7.62
CA GLU A 83 -13.43 -6.15 -7.54
C GLU A 83 -13.15 -4.70 -7.14
N TYR A 84 -12.19 -4.47 -6.28
CA TYR A 84 -11.77 -3.11 -5.91
C TYR A 84 -11.28 -2.32 -7.13
N TYR A 85 -10.49 -2.94 -8.00
CA TYR A 85 -10.02 -2.28 -9.22
C TYR A 85 -11.12 -2.04 -10.24
N VAL A 86 -12.04 -2.99 -10.38
CA VAL A 86 -13.11 -2.93 -11.40
C VAL A 86 -14.30 -2.11 -10.92
N ARG A 87 -14.69 -2.28 -9.65
CA ARG A 87 -15.88 -1.67 -9.06
C ARG A 87 -15.60 -1.15 -7.65
N PRO A 88 -14.73 -0.13 -7.53
CA PRO A 88 -14.33 0.36 -6.21
C PRO A 88 -15.48 0.86 -5.35
N THR A 89 -16.50 1.47 -5.97
CA THR A 89 -17.67 1.98 -5.25
C THR A 89 -18.45 0.85 -4.57
N GLU A 90 -18.61 -0.29 -5.24
CA GLU A 90 -19.32 -1.44 -4.66
C GLU A 90 -18.56 -2.04 -3.47
N ILE A 91 -17.24 -2.18 -3.60
CA ILE A 91 -16.41 -2.67 -2.50
C ILE A 91 -16.44 -1.70 -1.31
N MET A 92 -16.35 -0.40 -1.57
CA MET A 92 -16.39 0.58 -0.48
C MET A 92 -17.75 0.63 0.20
N ALA A 93 -18.83 0.40 -0.54
CA ALA A 93 -20.17 0.28 0.07
C ALA A 93 -20.25 -0.91 1.05
N ARG A 94 -19.64 -2.05 0.70
CA ARG A 94 -19.56 -3.21 1.60
C ARG A 94 -18.71 -2.91 2.83
N VAL A 95 -17.55 -2.27 2.63
CA VAL A 95 -16.66 -1.88 3.73
C VAL A 95 -17.36 -0.95 4.71
N ASP A 96 -18.06 0.06 4.21
CA ASP A 96 -18.77 1.04 5.03
C ASP A 96 -20.02 0.46 5.67
N GLY A 97 -20.68 -0.47 5.01
CA GLY A 97 -21.88 -1.12 5.53
C GLY A 97 -21.62 -2.11 6.68
N ASN A 98 -20.39 -2.62 6.81
CA ASN A 98 -20.00 -3.61 7.82
C ASN A 98 -19.29 -2.99 9.03
N ARG A 99 -19.55 -1.78 9.32
CA ARG A 99 -18.99 -1.11 10.50
C ARG A 99 -19.72 -1.45 11.78
#